data_c28777c842cb25f627a9423b8b1abbad
#
_entry.id   c28777c842cb25f627a9423b8b1abbad
#
_cell.length_a   1.000
_cell.length_b   1.000
_cell.length_c   1.000
_cell.angle_alpha   90.00
_cell.angle_beta   90.00
_cell.angle_gamma   90.00
#
_symmetry.space_group_name_H-M   'P 1'
#
loop_
_entity.id
_entity.type
_entity.pdbx_description
1 polymer ?
#
loop_
_entity_poly.entity_id
_entity_poly.type
_entity_poly.pdbx_seq_one_letter_code
_entity_poly.pdbx_strand_id
1 'polypeptide(L)'
;MKDVVLVIGSSGQIGTELVMELRKIYGHNNVIASDIRLSSEKVMQSGPFEELDILNESRLREIVKKHRITQVYLLAALLSATAEKDIEFGWKL
;
A
#
# COMPACT_ATOMS: atom_id res chain seq x y z
N MET A 1 -17.96 10.85 1.31
CA MET A 1 -16.94 10.11 1.97
C MET A 1 -15.76 9.89 1.09
N LYS A 2 -14.58 10.13 1.60
CA LYS A 2 -13.40 9.97 0.79
C LYS A 2 -12.80 8.60 0.97
N ASP A 3 -12.32 8.04 -0.12
CA ASP A 3 -11.58 6.80 -0.03
C ASP A 3 -10.16 7.09 0.38
N VAL A 4 -9.62 6.25 1.23
CA VAL A 4 -8.23 6.30 1.62
C VAL A 4 -7.62 4.97 1.25
N VAL A 5 -6.57 5.01 0.46
CA VAL A 5 -5.99 3.83 -0.15
C VAL A 5 -4.65 3.49 0.46
N LEU A 6 -4.42 2.23 0.75
CA LEU A 6 -3.13 1.75 1.20
C LEU A 6 -2.54 0.88 0.09
N VAL A 7 -1.33 1.20 -0.33
CA VAL A 7 -0.64 0.39 -1.33
C VAL A 7 0.51 -0.32 -0.63
N ILE A 8 0.48 -1.64 -0.59
CA ILE A 8 1.52 -2.44 0.05
C ILE A 8 2.42 -2.99 -1.03
N GLY A 9 3.69 -2.69 -0.94
CA GLY A 9 4.66 -3.06 -1.96
C GLY A 9 4.95 -1.91 -2.90
N SER A 10 5.02 -0.71 -2.37
CA SER A 10 5.13 0.49 -3.20
C SER A 10 6.53 0.80 -3.69
N SER A 11 7.53 0.06 -3.22
CA SER A 11 8.91 0.40 -3.55
C SER A 11 9.37 -0.08 -4.91
N GLY A 12 8.65 -1.00 -5.53
CA GLY A 12 9.02 -1.47 -6.85
C GLY A 12 8.56 -0.50 -7.92
N GLN A 13 8.90 -0.79 -9.16
CA GLN A 13 8.55 0.08 -10.25
C GLN A 13 7.04 0.16 -10.46
N ILE A 14 6.38 -1.00 -10.45
CA ILE A 14 4.94 -1.02 -10.63
C ILE A 14 4.26 -0.32 -9.48
N GLY A 15 4.73 -0.56 -8.27
CA GLY A 15 4.15 0.07 -7.09
C GLY A 15 4.28 1.57 -7.11
N THR A 16 5.44 2.06 -7.54
CA THR A 16 5.68 3.48 -7.63
C THR A 16 4.69 4.12 -8.61
N GLU A 17 4.53 3.52 -9.77
CA GLU A 17 3.64 4.08 -10.76
C GLU A 17 2.19 4.04 -10.31
N LEU A 18 1.80 2.95 -9.66
CA LEU A 18 0.45 2.84 -9.18
C LEU A 18 0.16 3.90 -8.12
N VAL A 19 1.09 4.10 -7.20
CA VAL A 19 0.90 5.10 -6.16
C VAL A 19 0.73 6.49 -6.77
N MET A 20 1.57 6.81 -7.74
CA MET A 20 1.50 8.12 -8.34
C MET A 20 0.17 8.34 -9.07
N GLU A 21 -0.31 7.32 -9.76
CA GLU A 21 -1.60 7.43 -10.45
C GLU A 21 -2.75 7.53 -9.46
N LEU A 22 -2.72 6.72 -8.43
CA LEU A 22 -3.79 6.78 -7.43
C LEU A 22 -3.82 8.13 -6.73
N ARG A 23 -2.66 8.71 -6.52
CA ARG A 23 -2.61 10.02 -5.87
C ARG A 23 -3.21 11.11 -6.74
N LYS A 24 -3.16 10.94 -8.05
CA LYS A 24 -3.85 11.88 -8.92
C LYS A 24 -5.35 11.75 -8.81
N ILE A 25 -5.83 10.55 -8.59
CA ILE A 25 -7.26 10.28 -8.54
C ILE A 25 -7.85 10.60 -7.19
N TYR A 26 -7.21 10.15 -6.13
CA TYR A 26 -7.78 10.26 -4.78
C TYR A 26 -7.20 11.42 -3.97
N GLY A 27 -6.12 12.01 -4.42
CA GLY A 27 -5.45 13.06 -3.67
C GLY A 27 -4.20 12.53 -2.99
N HIS A 28 -3.18 13.37 -2.92
CA HIS A 28 -1.89 12.94 -2.42
C HIS A 28 -1.94 12.41 -0.99
N ASN A 29 -2.74 13.03 -0.15
CA ASN A 29 -2.79 12.60 1.24
C ASN A 29 -3.71 11.44 1.49
N ASN A 30 -4.43 11.00 0.49
CA ASN A 30 -5.38 9.90 0.64
C ASN A 30 -4.86 8.58 0.10
N VAL A 31 -3.59 8.54 -0.29
CA VAL A 31 -2.97 7.31 -0.76
C VAL A 31 -1.70 7.10 0.02
N ILE A 32 -1.71 6.10 0.89
CA ILE A 32 -0.58 5.80 1.75
C ILE A 32 0.24 4.71 1.09
N ALA A 33 1.49 5.02 0.79
CA ALA A 33 2.40 4.03 0.24
C ALA A 33 3.02 3.26 1.38
N SER A 34 3.30 1.99 1.18
CA SER A 34 3.96 1.20 2.22
C SER A 34 4.83 0.11 1.62
N ASP A 35 5.90 -0.20 2.30
CA ASP A 35 6.78 -1.29 1.92
C ASP A 35 7.74 -1.55 3.07
N ILE A 36 8.50 -2.63 2.99
CA ILE A 36 9.47 -2.93 4.03
C ILE A 36 10.71 -2.04 3.88
N ARG A 37 10.87 -1.38 2.75
CA ARG A 37 11.94 -0.43 2.57
C ARG A 37 11.39 0.83 1.98
N LEU A 38 12.16 1.89 2.02
CA LEU A 38 11.70 3.17 1.54
C LEU A 38 11.39 3.13 0.05
N SER A 39 10.36 3.83 -0.31
CA SER A 39 9.97 3.95 -1.70
C SER A 39 10.85 4.98 -2.41
N SER A 40 10.59 5.17 -3.70
CA SER A 40 11.34 6.15 -4.48
C SER A 40 11.07 7.55 -3.96
N GLU A 41 11.94 8.45 -4.32
CA GLU A 41 11.83 9.82 -3.90
C GLU A 41 10.50 10.44 -4.30
N LYS A 42 10.02 10.13 -5.48
CA LYS A 42 8.74 10.64 -5.94
C LYS A 42 7.62 10.28 -4.99
N VAL A 43 7.60 9.04 -4.57
CA VAL A 43 6.56 8.56 -3.67
C VAL A 43 6.72 9.19 -2.30
N MET A 44 7.96 9.26 -1.81
CA MET A 44 8.20 9.79 -0.48
C MET A 44 7.87 11.26 -0.38
N GLN A 45 8.08 11.99 -1.44
CA GLN A 45 7.83 13.43 -1.42
C GLN A 45 6.42 13.82 -1.75
N SER A 46 5.67 12.95 -2.41
CA SER A 46 4.35 13.35 -2.87
C SER A 46 3.21 12.94 -1.94
N GLY A 47 3.50 12.26 -0.86
CA GLY A 47 2.44 11.87 0.07
C GLY A 47 2.93 10.96 1.17
N PRO A 48 2.02 10.45 1.98
CA PRO A 48 2.42 9.66 3.14
C PRO A 48 2.99 8.29 2.79
N PHE A 49 3.90 7.85 3.61
CA PHE A 49 4.51 6.54 3.49
C PHE A 49 4.59 5.91 4.87
N GLU A 50 4.31 4.61 4.96
CA GLU A 50 4.44 3.87 6.21
C GLU A 50 5.31 2.65 5.96
N GLU A 51 6.26 2.43 6.83
CA GLU A 51 7.07 1.24 6.74
C GLU A 51 6.24 0.06 7.23
N LEU A 52 6.13 -0.98 6.41
CA LEU A 52 5.28 -2.10 6.73
C LEU A 52 5.82 -3.40 6.18
N ASP A 53 6.00 -4.37 7.07
CA ASP A 53 6.25 -5.74 6.67
C ASP A 53 4.88 -6.39 6.64
N ILE A 54 4.47 -6.91 5.50
CA ILE A 54 3.15 -7.49 5.33
C ILE A 54 2.89 -8.60 6.33
N LEU A 55 3.92 -9.23 6.83
CA LEU A 55 3.76 -10.29 7.82
C LEU A 55 3.50 -9.77 9.22
N ASN A 56 3.65 -8.48 9.41
CA ASN A 56 3.41 -7.87 10.71
C ASN A 56 1.96 -7.40 10.79
N GLU A 57 1.09 -8.28 11.25
CA GLU A 57 -0.32 -8.02 11.31
C GLU A 57 -0.70 -6.86 12.22
N SER A 58 -0.01 -6.74 13.33
CA SER A 58 -0.28 -5.66 14.27
C SER A 58 0.00 -4.31 13.64
N ARG A 59 1.09 -4.23 12.91
CA ARG A 59 1.45 -3.00 12.25
C ARG A 59 0.44 -2.65 11.17
N LEU A 60 0.00 -3.64 10.42
CA LEU A 60 -0.99 -3.43 9.39
C LEU A 60 -2.30 -2.88 9.98
N ARG A 61 -2.74 -3.47 11.07
CA ARG A 61 -3.95 -3.01 11.72
C ARG A 61 -3.80 -1.58 12.22
N GLU A 62 -2.64 -1.27 12.73
CA GLU A 62 -2.36 0.06 13.22
C GLU A 62 -2.47 1.08 12.09
N ILE A 63 -1.90 0.77 10.94
CA ILE A 63 -1.93 1.66 9.79
C ILE A 63 -3.35 1.84 9.28
N VAL A 64 -4.09 0.75 9.18
CA VAL A 64 -5.47 0.81 8.69
C VAL A 64 -6.33 1.68 9.60
N LYS A 65 -6.15 1.57 10.89
CA LYS A 65 -6.90 2.40 11.81
C LYS A 65 -6.44 3.84 11.80
N LYS A 66 -5.14 4.05 11.80
CA LYS A 66 -4.58 5.37 11.85
C LYS A 66 -5.04 6.23 10.67
N HIS A 67 -5.04 5.66 9.50
CA HIS A 67 -5.36 6.40 8.29
C HIS A 67 -6.79 6.20 7.81
N ARG A 68 -7.54 5.34 8.50
CA ARG A 68 -8.92 5.02 8.11
C ARG A 68 -8.96 4.50 6.68
N ILE A 69 -8.15 3.52 6.42
CA ILE A 69 -8.02 2.94 5.09
C ILE A 69 -9.31 2.28 4.66
N THR A 70 -9.74 2.54 3.43
CA THR A 70 -10.93 1.92 2.87
C THR A 70 -10.63 0.96 1.74
N GLN A 71 -9.45 1.06 1.12
CA GLN A 71 -9.06 0.16 0.03
C GLN A 71 -7.61 -0.24 0.20
N VAL A 72 -7.29 -1.47 -0.11
CA VAL A 72 -5.90 -1.96 -0.02
C VAL A 72 -5.50 -2.59 -1.35
N TYR A 73 -4.35 -2.17 -1.87
CA TYR A 73 -3.76 -2.80 -3.04
C TYR A 73 -2.51 -3.55 -2.56
N LEU A 74 -2.51 -4.85 -2.78
CA LEU A 74 -1.45 -5.69 -2.25
C LEU A 74 -0.53 -6.18 -3.35
N LEU A 75 0.41 -5.35 -3.72
CA LEU A 75 1.31 -5.68 -4.81
C LEU A 75 2.38 -6.67 -4.42
N ALA A 76 2.81 -6.59 -3.18
CA ALA A 76 3.82 -7.53 -2.70
C ALA A 76 3.32 -8.97 -2.83
N ALA A 77 2.08 -9.19 -2.54
CA ALA A 77 1.53 -10.53 -2.65
C ALA A 77 1.39 -10.96 -4.10
N LEU A 78 1.10 -10.03 -4.97
CA LEU A 78 1.03 -10.36 -6.37
C LEU A 78 2.35 -10.85 -6.91
N LEU A 79 3.43 -10.26 -6.45
CA LEU A 79 4.73 -10.67 -6.90
C LEU A 79 5.09 -12.05 -6.41
N SER A 80 4.64 -12.42 -5.23
CA SER A 80 4.92 -13.74 -4.74
C SER A 80 3.87 -14.73 -5.12
N ALA A 81 2.79 -14.28 -5.66
CA ALA A 81 1.67 -15.14 -5.95
C ALA A 81 1.99 -16.17 -6.98
N THR A 82 2.99 -15.94 -7.74
CA THR A 82 3.37 -16.91 -8.71
C THR A 82 3.72 -18.18 -8.02
N ALA A 83 4.19 -18.10 -6.80
CA ALA A 83 4.56 -19.25 -6.10
C ALA A 83 3.50 -19.70 -5.13
N GLU A 84 2.65 -18.82 -4.73
CA GLU A 84 1.69 -19.16 -3.75
C GLU A 84 0.34 -18.97 -4.24
N LYS A 85 -0.47 -19.95 -4.27
CA LYS A 85 -1.75 -19.73 -4.77
C LYS A 85 -2.74 -19.39 -3.75
N ASP A 86 -2.46 -19.43 -2.56
CA ASP A 86 -3.43 -19.14 -1.60
C ASP A 86 -3.33 -17.84 -1.00
N ILE A 87 -3.34 -16.83 -1.76
CA ILE A 87 -3.18 -15.56 -1.18
C ILE A 87 -4.41 -14.81 -1.03
N GLU A 88 -5.52 -15.42 -1.25
CA GLU A 88 -6.67 -14.65 -1.13
C GLU A 88 -6.97 -14.35 0.26
N PHE A 89 -6.26 -14.74 1.12
CA PHE A 89 -6.44 -14.58 2.43
C PHE A 89 -7.12 -13.41 2.93
N GLY A 90 -8.05 -13.02 2.36
CA GLY A 90 -8.85 -12.14 3.04
C GLY A 90 -8.50 -10.80 3.21
N TRP A 91 -7.97 -10.29 2.29
CA TRP A 91 -7.71 -8.91 2.29
C TRP A 91 -8.90 -8.13 1.90
N LYS A 92 -10.07 -8.59 2.12
CA LYS A 92 -11.18 -7.80 1.84
C LYS A 92 -11.46 -7.04 3.05
N LEU A 93 -11.47 -5.82 3.03
CA LEU A 93 -11.71 -4.95 4.12
C LEU A 93 -13.14 -4.44 4.17
#